data_b621a7c49cb746d516789ab4c3f5e7a5
#
_entry.id   b621a7c49cb746d516789ab4c3f5e7a5
#
_cell.length_a   1.000
_cell.length_b   1.000
_cell.length_c   1.000
_cell.angle_alpha   90.00
_cell.angle_beta   90.00
_cell.angle_gamma   90.00
#
_symmetry.space_group_name_H-M   'P 1'
#
loop_
_entity.id
_entity.type
_entity.pdbx_description
1 polymer ?
#
loop_
_entity_poly.entity_id
_entity_poly.type
_entity_poly.pdbx_seq_one_letter_code
_entity_poly.pdbx_strand_id
1 'polypeptide(L)'
;PEIINSLAYIKKASAITNCESGILEKKKAKAIVQACDEILTGKLHEYFIVDPIQGGAGTSLNMNANEVIANRAIEILGGKKGDYSAVNPNDDVNCGQSTNDVIPTAGKMTSLRLLQNLKKELLRLHEALCKKAEEFDHLIKMGRTQMQDAVPIRLGQEFQAYSDAIMRDIHRMDNAMDEMRTVNMGGTAVGTGINADEAYVSRIVPNLSKISDIQFVQAFD
;
A
#
# COMPACT_ATOMS: atom_id res chain seq x y z
N PRO A 1 3.61 7.83 7.07
CA PRO A 1 4.85 7.19 6.58
C PRO A 1 4.56 6.09 5.55
N GLU A 2 3.66 5.12 5.82
CA GLU A 2 3.45 3.95 4.95
C GLU A 2 3.00 4.30 3.51
N ILE A 3 2.13 5.31 3.34
CA ILE A 3 1.71 5.75 2.00
C ILE A 3 2.88 6.40 1.23
N ILE A 4 3.77 7.12 1.92
CA ILE A 4 4.97 7.71 1.33
C ILE A 4 5.90 6.60 0.82
N ASN A 5 6.12 5.57 1.64
CA ASN A 5 6.91 4.40 1.24
C ASN A 5 6.27 3.66 0.05
N SER A 6 4.94 3.50 0.05
CA SER A 6 4.24 2.86 -1.06
C SER A 6 4.39 3.65 -2.37
N LEU A 7 4.31 4.98 -2.32
CA LEU A 7 4.59 5.83 -3.47
C LEU A 7 6.05 5.67 -3.94
N ALA A 8 7.02 5.65 -3.03
CA ALA A 8 8.43 5.45 -3.37
C ALA A 8 8.66 4.08 -4.06
N TYR A 9 8.02 3.00 -3.61
CA TYR A 9 8.07 1.70 -4.29
C TYR A 9 7.52 1.76 -5.72
N ILE A 10 6.37 2.41 -5.91
CA ILE A 10 5.75 2.55 -7.23
C ILE A 10 6.64 3.38 -8.16
N LYS A 11 7.15 4.52 -7.70
CA LYS A 11 8.03 5.39 -8.52
C LYS A 11 9.35 4.70 -8.84
N LYS A 12 9.92 3.94 -7.90
CA LYS A 12 11.10 3.10 -8.14
C LYS A 12 10.84 2.04 -9.20
N ALA A 13 9.73 1.30 -9.07
CA ALA A 13 9.34 0.28 -10.05
C ALA A 13 9.13 0.88 -11.44
N SER A 14 8.45 2.04 -11.51
CA SER A 14 8.20 2.75 -12.77
C SER A 14 9.48 3.23 -13.43
N ALA A 15 10.43 3.79 -12.67
CA ALA A 15 11.72 4.22 -13.21
C ALA A 15 12.55 3.04 -13.77
N ILE A 16 12.55 1.91 -13.07
CA ILE A 16 13.23 0.69 -13.54
C ILE A 16 12.56 0.19 -14.82
N THR A 17 11.23 0.08 -14.82
CA THR A 17 10.46 -0.41 -15.97
C THR A 17 10.64 0.47 -17.20
N ASN A 18 10.55 1.80 -17.06
CA ASN A 18 10.76 2.73 -18.16
C ASN A 18 12.21 2.69 -18.70
N CYS A 19 13.18 2.45 -17.82
CA CYS A 19 14.58 2.25 -18.25
C CYS A 19 14.76 0.93 -19.02
N GLU A 20 14.16 -0.16 -18.58
CA GLU A 20 14.19 -1.47 -19.25
C GLU A 20 13.47 -1.43 -20.60
N SER A 21 12.45 -0.60 -20.74
CA SER A 21 11.70 -0.37 -21.99
C SER A 21 12.40 0.64 -22.92
N GLY A 22 13.53 1.23 -22.51
CA GLY A 22 14.29 2.19 -23.31
C GLY A 22 13.69 3.61 -23.37
N ILE A 23 12.65 3.89 -22.57
CA ILE A 23 11.95 5.18 -22.53
C ILE A 23 12.72 6.18 -21.67
N LEU A 24 13.20 5.73 -20.50
CA LEU A 24 13.90 6.57 -19.53
C LEU A 24 15.42 6.31 -19.62
N GLU A 25 16.20 7.38 -19.75
CA GLU A 25 17.66 7.31 -19.79
C GLU A 25 18.19 6.64 -18.51
N LYS A 26 19.14 5.70 -18.67
CA LYS A 26 19.71 4.91 -17.58
C LYS A 26 20.31 5.75 -16.45
N LYS A 27 20.90 6.91 -16.78
CA LYS A 27 21.49 7.82 -15.79
C LYS A 27 20.39 8.46 -14.91
N LYS A 28 19.31 8.94 -15.53
CA LYS A 28 18.13 9.50 -14.83
C LYS A 28 17.44 8.43 -13.99
N ALA A 29 17.20 7.24 -14.57
CA ALA A 29 16.56 6.12 -13.86
C ALA A 29 17.33 5.74 -12.59
N LYS A 30 18.66 5.64 -12.64
CA LYS A 30 19.49 5.36 -11.46
C LYS A 30 19.35 6.42 -10.37
N ALA A 31 19.33 7.71 -10.74
CA ALA A 31 19.18 8.80 -9.79
C ALA A 31 17.78 8.80 -9.14
N ILE A 32 16.71 8.53 -9.92
CA ILE A 32 15.34 8.38 -9.42
C ILE A 32 15.24 7.19 -8.45
N VAL A 33 15.80 6.03 -8.81
CA VAL A 33 15.84 4.85 -7.95
C VAL A 33 16.53 5.14 -6.62
N GLN A 34 17.69 5.81 -6.65
CA GLN A 34 18.43 6.19 -5.44
C GLN A 34 17.62 7.17 -4.58
N ALA A 35 16.94 8.15 -5.17
CA ALA A 35 16.05 9.06 -4.44
C ALA A 35 14.90 8.31 -3.75
N CYS A 36 14.29 7.33 -4.44
CA CYS A 36 13.27 6.47 -3.85
C CYS A 36 13.83 5.63 -2.69
N ASP A 37 15.05 5.09 -2.81
CA ASP A 37 15.70 4.33 -1.73
C ASP A 37 15.96 5.19 -0.49
N GLU A 38 16.31 6.45 -0.67
CA GLU A 38 16.44 7.40 0.44
C GLU A 38 15.09 7.64 1.14
N ILE A 39 13.98 7.75 0.40
CA ILE A 39 12.64 7.86 0.97
C ILE A 39 12.29 6.59 1.78
N LEU A 40 12.56 5.40 1.24
CA LEU A 40 12.28 4.13 1.91
C LEU A 40 13.07 3.94 3.22
N THR A 41 14.21 4.62 3.38
CA THR A 41 14.97 4.65 4.65
C THR A 41 14.48 5.71 5.63
N GLY A 42 13.39 6.42 5.34
CA GLY A 42 12.81 7.47 6.18
C GLY A 42 13.38 8.87 5.96
N LYS A 43 14.35 9.02 5.06
CA LYS A 43 14.83 10.33 4.64
C LYS A 43 13.79 11.01 3.75
N LEU A 44 13.83 12.32 3.66
CA LEU A 44 12.97 13.13 2.79
C LEU A 44 11.46 13.11 3.15
N HIS A 45 11.01 12.39 4.19
CA HIS A 45 9.59 12.36 4.58
C HIS A 45 9.07 13.75 4.96
N GLU A 46 9.91 14.62 5.49
CA GLU A 46 9.59 16.01 5.85
C GLU A 46 9.19 16.89 4.65
N TYR A 47 9.56 16.50 3.43
CA TYR A 47 9.21 17.21 2.20
C TYR A 47 7.84 16.80 1.62
N PHE A 48 7.18 15.81 2.20
CA PHE A 48 5.80 15.46 1.87
C PHE A 48 4.84 16.35 2.67
N ILE A 49 4.67 17.58 2.20
CA ILE A 49 4.04 18.70 2.91
C ILE A 49 2.56 18.89 2.59
N VAL A 50 2.01 18.14 1.63
CA VAL A 50 0.59 18.24 1.29
C VAL A 50 -0.28 17.63 2.38
N ASP A 51 -1.47 18.20 2.58
CA ASP A 51 -2.43 17.71 3.56
C ASP A 51 -2.78 16.23 3.28
N PRO A 52 -2.76 15.33 4.27
CA PRO A 52 -3.16 13.94 4.10
C PRO A 52 -4.64 13.77 3.74
N ILE A 53 -5.49 14.76 4.09
CA ILE A 53 -6.91 14.78 3.71
C ILE A 53 -7.03 15.52 2.39
N GLN A 54 -7.18 14.75 1.31
CA GLN A 54 -7.25 15.28 -0.03
C GLN A 54 -8.69 15.33 -0.54
N GLY A 55 -9.08 16.44 -1.15
CA GLY A 55 -10.26 16.49 -2.01
C GLY A 55 -9.92 15.95 -3.39
N GLY A 56 -10.70 14.98 -3.89
CA GLY A 56 -10.49 14.36 -5.21
C GLY A 56 -9.62 13.10 -5.17
N ALA A 57 -8.88 12.83 -6.25
CA ALA A 57 -8.19 11.56 -6.49
C ALA A 57 -6.76 11.46 -5.90
N GLY A 58 -6.32 12.42 -5.06
CA GLY A 58 -4.98 12.42 -4.46
C GLY A 58 -3.89 12.95 -5.38
N THR A 59 -4.23 13.78 -6.36
CA THR A 59 -3.29 14.37 -7.33
C THR A 59 -2.16 15.13 -6.64
N SER A 60 -2.46 15.94 -5.62
CA SER A 60 -1.44 16.70 -4.89
C SER A 60 -0.40 15.81 -4.23
N LEU A 61 -0.82 14.67 -3.65
CA LEU A 61 0.09 13.72 -3.04
C LEU A 61 0.98 13.03 -4.09
N ASN A 62 0.42 12.63 -5.24
CA ASN A 62 1.19 12.06 -6.34
C ASN A 62 2.22 13.07 -6.88
N MET A 63 1.80 14.33 -7.09
CA MET A 63 2.70 15.38 -7.58
C MET A 63 3.78 15.74 -6.57
N ASN A 64 3.46 15.81 -5.27
CA ASN A 64 4.45 16.03 -4.22
C ASN A 64 5.53 14.94 -4.26
N ALA A 65 5.13 13.67 -4.38
CA ALA A 65 6.09 12.56 -4.53
C ALA A 65 6.98 12.73 -5.78
N ASN A 66 6.38 13.09 -6.92
CA ASN A 66 7.12 13.30 -8.16
C ASN A 66 8.17 14.44 -8.02
N GLU A 67 7.79 15.55 -7.38
CA GLU A 67 8.68 16.69 -7.19
C GLU A 67 9.80 16.41 -6.17
N VAL A 68 9.49 15.75 -5.06
CA VAL A 68 10.51 15.36 -4.08
C VAL A 68 11.54 14.43 -4.72
N ILE A 69 11.09 13.43 -5.47
CA ILE A 69 11.97 12.47 -6.15
C ILE A 69 12.78 13.16 -7.26
N ALA A 70 12.14 14.01 -8.10
CA ALA A 70 12.84 14.70 -9.17
C ALA A 70 13.93 15.62 -8.62
N ASN A 71 13.62 16.45 -7.63
CA ASN A 71 14.58 17.35 -7.03
C ASN A 71 15.75 16.62 -6.37
N ARG A 72 15.48 15.48 -5.70
CA ARG A 72 16.56 14.67 -5.14
C ARG A 72 17.40 13.99 -6.21
N ALA A 73 16.79 13.50 -7.27
CA ALA A 73 17.51 12.92 -8.42
C ALA A 73 18.41 13.96 -9.11
N ILE A 74 17.95 15.21 -9.25
CA ILE A 74 18.74 16.33 -9.77
C ILE A 74 19.99 16.57 -8.91
N GLU A 75 19.85 16.60 -7.58
CA GLU A 75 21.00 16.76 -6.67
C GLU A 75 21.99 15.58 -6.79
N ILE A 76 21.49 14.35 -6.89
CA ILE A 76 22.32 13.13 -7.09
C ILE A 76 23.12 13.22 -8.41
N LEU A 77 22.55 13.86 -9.42
CA LEU A 77 23.23 14.11 -10.72
C LEU A 77 24.20 15.30 -10.68
N GLY A 78 24.29 16.03 -9.55
CA GLY A 78 25.15 17.18 -9.38
C GLY A 78 24.52 18.50 -9.86
N GLY A 79 23.21 18.50 -10.14
CA GLY A 79 22.44 19.69 -10.53
C GLY A 79 21.88 20.48 -9.33
N LYS A 80 21.17 21.56 -9.63
CA LYS A 80 20.50 22.41 -8.66
C LYS A 80 19.00 22.11 -8.63
N LYS A 81 18.41 21.98 -7.44
CA LYS A 81 16.95 21.81 -7.26
C LYS A 81 16.17 22.80 -8.13
N GLY A 82 15.12 22.32 -8.76
CA GLY A 82 14.27 23.09 -9.67
C GLY A 82 14.77 23.11 -11.12
N ASP A 83 15.91 22.51 -11.43
CA ASP A 83 16.38 22.34 -12.81
C ASP A 83 15.71 21.11 -13.45
N TYR A 84 14.46 21.27 -13.81
CA TYR A 84 13.66 20.21 -14.41
C TYR A 84 14.07 19.84 -15.85
N SER A 85 15.06 20.52 -16.43
CA SER A 85 15.69 20.05 -17.66
C SER A 85 16.56 18.80 -17.44
N ALA A 86 17.08 18.62 -16.22
CA ALA A 86 17.88 17.44 -15.85
C ALA A 86 16.98 16.25 -15.50
N VAL A 87 15.97 16.43 -14.63
CA VAL A 87 14.95 15.40 -14.31
C VAL A 87 13.61 16.09 -14.12
N ASN A 88 12.63 15.77 -14.97
CA ASN A 88 11.30 16.34 -14.92
C ASN A 88 10.36 15.49 -14.06
N PRO A 89 9.59 16.11 -13.10
CA PRO A 89 8.65 15.39 -12.27
C PRO A 89 7.54 14.65 -13.06
N ASN A 90 7.07 15.23 -14.17
CA ASN A 90 6.03 14.64 -15.00
C ASN A 90 6.59 13.69 -16.06
N ASP A 91 7.58 14.18 -16.84
CA ASP A 91 8.04 13.47 -18.02
C ASP A 91 9.00 12.32 -17.69
N ASP A 92 9.76 12.43 -16.58
CA ASP A 92 10.70 11.40 -16.16
C ASP A 92 10.17 10.56 -14.98
N VAL A 93 9.76 11.20 -13.85
CA VAL A 93 9.35 10.48 -12.63
C VAL A 93 7.95 9.86 -12.77
N ASN A 94 7.02 10.59 -13.39
CA ASN A 94 5.64 10.14 -13.60
C ASN A 94 5.42 9.51 -15.00
N CYS A 95 6.46 9.26 -15.75
CA CYS A 95 6.40 8.69 -17.10
C CYS A 95 5.59 7.38 -17.14
N GLY A 96 4.62 7.29 -18.04
CA GLY A 96 3.73 6.13 -18.18
C GLY A 96 2.74 5.93 -17.05
N GLN A 97 2.50 6.93 -16.21
CA GLN A 97 1.64 6.85 -15.03
C GLN A 97 0.56 7.94 -15.04
N SER A 98 -0.48 7.68 -14.26
CA SER A 98 -1.49 8.68 -13.88
C SER A 98 -1.68 8.65 -12.36
N THR A 99 -2.21 9.73 -11.78
CA THR A 99 -2.70 9.71 -10.40
C THR A 99 -3.72 8.57 -10.21
N ASN A 100 -4.51 8.28 -11.24
CA ASN A 100 -5.62 7.31 -11.20
C ASN A 100 -5.16 5.85 -11.08
N ASP A 101 -3.94 5.50 -11.45
CA ASP A 101 -3.37 4.17 -11.23
C ASP A 101 -2.36 4.15 -10.06
N VAL A 102 -1.61 5.22 -9.86
CA VAL A 102 -0.61 5.33 -8.78
C VAL A 102 -1.25 5.36 -7.39
N ILE A 103 -2.23 6.23 -7.15
CA ILE A 103 -2.82 6.45 -5.82
C ILE A 103 -3.62 5.24 -5.33
N PRO A 104 -4.51 4.60 -6.13
CA PRO A 104 -5.18 3.38 -5.72
C PRO A 104 -4.20 2.23 -5.40
N THR A 105 -3.17 2.06 -6.23
CA THR A 105 -2.13 1.06 -6.00
C THR A 105 -1.35 1.34 -4.70
N ALA A 106 -0.96 2.61 -4.44
CA ALA A 106 -0.31 3.00 -3.20
C ALA A 106 -1.20 2.77 -1.97
N GLY A 107 -2.50 3.06 -2.09
CA GLY A 107 -3.49 2.79 -1.04
C GLY A 107 -3.62 1.30 -0.71
N LYS A 108 -3.77 0.44 -1.73
CA LYS A 108 -3.81 -1.02 -1.57
C LYS A 108 -2.52 -1.56 -0.93
N MET A 109 -1.35 -1.15 -1.43
CA MET A 109 -0.05 -1.54 -0.87
C MET A 109 0.08 -1.13 0.60
N THR A 110 -0.29 0.11 0.94
CA THR A 110 -0.28 0.62 2.31
C THR A 110 -1.18 -0.19 3.22
N SER A 111 -2.41 -0.46 2.76
CA SER A 111 -3.39 -1.25 3.50
C SER A 111 -2.89 -2.67 3.77
N LEU A 112 -2.33 -3.34 2.76
CA LEU A 112 -1.75 -4.68 2.90
C LEU A 112 -0.66 -4.72 3.98
N ARG A 113 0.23 -3.72 4.03
CA ARG A 113 1.30 -3.64 5.05
C ARG A 113 0.75 -3.41 6.45
N LEU A 114 -0.20 -2.51 6.60
CA LEU A 114 -0.82 -2.19 7.90
C LEU A 114 -1.67 -3.35 8.42
N LEU A 115 -2.43 -4.02 7.54
CA LEU A 115 -3.27 -5.17 7.89
C LEU A 115 -2.46 -6.37 8.40
N GLN A 116 -1.22 -6.57 7.95
CA GLN A 116 -0.35 -7.60 8.52
C GLN A 116 -0.08 -7.39 10.01
N ASN A 117 0.10 -6.14 10.43
CA ASN A 117 0.30 -5.82 11.85
C ASN A 117 -1.00 -6.00 12.65
N LEU A 118 -2.13 -5.53 12.10
CA LEU A 118 -3.44 -5.73 12.72
C LEU A 118 -3.76 -7.22 12.90
N LYS A 119 -3.48 -8.05 11.89
CA LYS A 119 -3.70 -9.50 11.95
C LYS A 119 -2.96 -10.16 13.11
N LYS A 120 -1.71 -9.76 13.36
CA LYS A 120 -0.93 -10.28 14.50
C LYS A 120 -1.61 -9.99 15.83
N GLU A 121 -2.13 -8.77 16.00
CA GLU A 121 -2.80 -8.37 17.24
C GLU A 121 -4.18 -9.05 17.40
N LEU A 122 -4.92 -9.25 16.31
CA LEU A 122 -6.17 -10.00 16.33
C LEU A 122 -5.95 -11.48 16.68
N LEU A 123 -4.90 -12.11 16.18
CA LEU A 123 -4.52 -13.47 16.57
C LEU A 123 -4.18 -13.56 18.07
N ARG A 124 -3.42 -12.58 18.60
CA ARG A 124 -3.16 -12.50 20.05
C ARG A 124 -4.43 -12.35 20.88
N LEU A 125 -5.37 -11.52 20.41
CA LEU A 125 -6.67 -11.36 21.06
C LEU A 125 -7.47 -12.65 21.02
N HIS A 126 -7.54 -13.32 19.87
CA HIS A 126 -8.18 -14.63 19.71
C HIS A 126 -7.62 -15.65 20.70
N GLU A 127 -6.30 -15.81 20.77
CA GLU A 127 -5.65 -16.74 21.72
C GLU A 127 -5.96 -16.41 23.18
N ALA A 128 -5.97 -15.12 23.54
CA ALA A 128 -6.31 -14.70 24.89
C ALA A 128 -7.77 -15.04 25.26
N LEU A 129 -8.69 -14.85 24.30
CA LEU A 129 -10.10 -15.21 24.49
C LEU A 129 -10.31 -16.73 24.60
N CYS A 130 -9.59 -17.54 23.81
CA CYS A 130 -9.58 -19.01 23.94
C CYS A 130 -9.13 -19.44 25.33
N LYS A 131 -8.02 -18.91 25.83
CA LYS A 131 -7.51 -19.19 27.18
C LYS A 131 -8.53 -18.84 28.25
N LYS A 132 -9.23 -17.71 28.13
CA LYS A 132 -10.30 -17.31 29.06
C LYS A 132 -11.53 -18.17 28.90
N ALA A 133 -11.85 -18.67 27.73
CA ALA A 133 -12.91 -19.62 27.52
C ALA A 133 -12.66 -20.93 28.31
N GLU A 134 -11.45 -21.48 28.24
CA GLU A 134 -11.03 -22.68 28.99
C GLU A 134 -11.03 -22.40 30.51
N GLU A 135 -10.41 -21.27 30.95
CA GLU A 135 -10.30 -20.87 32.34
C GLU A 135 -11.67 -20.75 33.02
N PHE A 136 -12.67 -20.21 32.31
CA PHE A 136 -13.99 -19.90 32.86
C PHE A 136 -15.07 -20.92 32.48
N ASP A 137 -14.73 -22.05 31.87
CA ASP A 137 -15.72 -23.00 31.40
C ASP A 137 -16.50 -23.70 32.56
N HIS A 138 -15.90 -23.74 33.75
CA HIS A 138 -16.54 -24.27 34.95
C HIS A 138 -17.48 -23.30 35.68
N LEU A 139 -17.49 -22.02 35.30
CA LEU A 139 -18.27 -20.97 35.97
C LEU A 139 -19.68 -20.85 35.34
N ILE A 140 -20.70 -21.11 36.11
CA ILE A 140 -22.10 -20.94 35.70
C ILE A 140 -22.51 -19.46 35.87
N LYS A 141 -23.15 -18.91 34.87
CA LYS A 141 -23.77 -17.58 34.91
C LYS A 141 -25.18 -17.61 34.31
N MET A 142 -25.95 -16.57 34.56
CA MET A 142 -27.23 -16.37 33.89
C MET A 142 -27.00 -15.84 32.47
N GLY A 143 -27.46 -16.58 31.46
CA GLY A 143 -27.61 -16.08 30.10
C GLY A 143 -28.79 -15.15 30.01
N ARG A 144 -28.70 -14.10 29.17
CA ARG A 144 -29.72 -13.09 29.01
C ARG A 144 -30.19 -12.92 27.59
N THR A 145 -31.47 -12.70 27.40
CA THR A 145 -32.07 -12.31 26.11
C THR A 145 -32.95 -11.08 26.36
N GLN A 146 -32.94 -10.10 25.48
CA GLN A 146 -33.70 -8.86 25.60
C GLN A 146 -33.50 -8.17 26.98
N MET A 147 -32.25 -8.21 27.50
CA MET A 147 -31.85 -7.66 28.81
C MET A 147 -32.54 -8.32 30.03
N GLN A 148 -33.15 -9.50 29.85
CA GLN A 148 -33.80 -10.30 30.90
C GLN A 148 -33.11 -11.63 31.13
N ASP A 149 -33.22 -12.14 32.34
CA ASP A 149 -32.69 -13.48 32.66
C ASP A 149 -33.42 -14.55 31.83
N ALA A 150 -32.65 -15.43 31.23
CA ALA A 150 -33.15 -16.53 30.39
C ALA A 150 -32.77 -17.89 31.01
N VAL A 151 -31.64 -18.44 30.60
CA VAL A 151 -31.18 -19.76 31.04
C VAL A 151 -29.72 -19.73 31.51
N PRO A 152 -29.31 -20.62 32.43
CA PRO A 152 -27.91 -20.73 32.81
C PRO A 152 -27.03 -21.12 31.63
N ILE A 153 -25.86 -20.49 31.53
CA ILE A 153 -24.80 -20.82 30.57
C ILE A 153 -23.45 -20.87 31.30
N ARG A 154 -22.46 -21.46 30.68
CA ARG A 154 -21.08 -21.37 31.18
C ARG A 154 -20.45 -20.05 30.70
N LEU A 155 -19.69 -19.38 31.57
CA LEU A 155 -18.98 -18.15 31.21
C LEU A 155 -17.97 -18.41 30.10
N GLY A 156 -17.33 -19.59 30.08
CA GLY A 156 -16.42 -19.98 29.01
C GLY A 156 -17.08 -19.99 27.63
N GLN A 157 -18.37 -20.34 27.50
CA GLN A 157 -19.09 -20.32 26.23
C GLN A 157 -19.21 -18.88 25.67
N GLU A 158 -19.32 -17.88 26.53
CA GLU A 158 -19.39 -16.46 26.12
C GLU A 158 -18.03 -16.00 25.55
N PHE A 159 -16.91 -16.33 26.23
CA PHE A 159 -15.58 -16.03 25.74
C PHE A 159 -15.25 -16.81 24.46
N GLN A 160 -15.71 -18.05 24.32
CA GLN A 160 -15.55 -18.81 23.07
C GLN A 160 -16.29 -18.12 21.91
N ALA A 161 -17.50 -17.63 22.11
CA ALA A 161 -18.25 -16.93 21.09
C ALA A 161 -17.53 -15.63 20.62
N TYR A 162 -16.88 -14.91 21.55
CA TYR A 162 -16.05 -13.75 21.21
C TYR A 162 -14.82 -14.16 20.38
N SER A 163 -14.13 -15.22 20.79
CA SER A 163 -12.99 -15.77 20.08
C SER A 163 -13.34 -16.17 18.64
N ASP A 164 -14.47 -16.87 18.47
CA ASP A 164 -14.97 -17.31 17.17
C ASP A 164 -15.34 -16.11 16.26
N ALA A 165 -15.86 -15.03 16.84
CA ALA A 165 -16.14 -13.80 16.11
C ALA A 165 -14.86 -13.16 15.57
N ILE A 166 -13.82 -13.05 16.40
CA ILE A 166 -12.50 -12.52 15.98
C ILE A 166 -11.89 -13.39 14.87
N MET A 167 -11.98 -14.71 14.97
CA MET A 167 -11.46 -15.61 13.92
C MET A 167 -12.20 -15.43 12.59
N ARG A 168 -13.52 -15.24 12.60
CA ARG A 168 -14.29 -14.91 11.39
C ARG A 168 -13.88 -13.56 10.78
N ASP A 169 -13.54 -12.57 11.62
CA ASP A 169 -13.04 -11.29 11.14
C ASP A 169 -11.66 -11.39 10.50
N ILE A 170 -10.78 -12.23 11.05
CA ILE A 170 -9.47 -12.53 10.45
C ILE A 170 -9.65 -13.16 9.06
N HIS A 171 -10.56 -14.13 8.89
CA HIS A 171 -10.83 -14.74 7.59
C HIS A 171 -11.38 -13.71 6.57
N ARG A 172 -12.30 -12.82 7.00
CA ARG A 172 -12.79 -11.73 6.13
C ARG A 172 -11.68 -10.78 5.70
N MET A 173 -10.78 -10.46 6.64
CA MET A 173 -9.63 -9.62 6.35
C MET A 173 -8.66 -10.29 5.37
N ASP A 174 -8.38 -11.58 5.50
CA ASP A 174 -7.54 -12.33 4.57
C ASP A 174 -8.11 -12.31 3.14
N ASN A 175 -9.41 -12.55 2.99
CA ASN A 175 -10.08 -12.46 1.69
C ASN A 175 -9.97 -11.05 1.09
N ALA A 176 -10.20 -10.01 1.90
CA ALA A 176 -10.05 -8.62 1.44
C ALA A 176 -8.59 -8.29 1.04
N MET A 177 -7.62 -8.81 1.78
CA MET A 177 -6.20 -8.64 1.43
C MET A 177 -5.83 -9.30 0.11
N ASP A 178 -6.39 -10.47 -0.20
CA ASP A 178 -6.15 -11.13 -1.49
C ASP A 178 -6.72 -10.33 -2.66
N GLU A 179 -7.93 -9.75 -2.52
CA GLU A 179 -8.51 -8.86 -3.53
C GLU A 179 -7.68 -7.56 -3.72
N MET A 180 -7.11 -7.01 -2.63
CA MET A 180 -6.24 -5.83 -2.70
C MET A 180 -4.94 -6.07 -3.49
N ARG A 181 -4.54 -7.32 -3.73
CA ARG A 181 -3.38 -7.64 -4.57
C ARG A 181 -3.61 -7.36 -6.05
N THR A 182 -4.87 -7.27 -6.48
CA THR A 182 -5.20 -6.84 -7.84
C THR A 182 -5.11 -5.32 -7.93
N VAL A 183 -4.21 -4.81 -8.78
CA VAL A 183 -3.91 -3.38 -8.93
C VAL A 183 -4.08 -2.94 -10.38
N ASN A 184 -4.49 -1.69 -10.57
CA ASN A 184 -4.67 -1.11 -11.90
C ASN A 184 -3.43 -0.36 -12.42
N MET A 185 -2.24 -0.65 -11.88
CA MET A 185 -0.99 -0.02 -12.32
C MET A 185 -0.71 -0.34 -13.79
N GLY A 186 -0.41 0.69 -14.57
CA GLY A 186 -0.28 0.60 -16.03
C GLY A 186 -1.55 0.92 -16.80
N GLY A 187 -2.73 0.99 -16.12
CA GLY A 187 -3.99 1.41 -16.73
C GLY A 187 -4.06 2.90 -17.08
N THR A 188 -3.17 3.70 -16.51
CA THR A 188 -3.10 5.16 -16.67
C THR A 188 -4.39 5.87 -16.25
N ALA A 189 -4.89 6.83 -17.06
CA ALA A 189 -5.99 7.72 -16.66
C ALA A 189 -7.35 7.03 -16.55
N VAL A 190 -7.64 6.08 -17.46
CA VAL A 190 -8.97 5.48 -17.64
C VAL A 190 -8.97 3.95 -17.79
N GLY A 191 -7.88 3.29 -17.41
CA GLY A 191 -7.77 1.83 -17.41
C GLY A 191 -7.27 1.22 -18.73
N THR A 192 -7.13 2.00 -19.79
CA THR A 192 -6.78 1.49 -21.13
C THR A 192 -5.29 1.51 -21.45
N GLY A 193 -4.45 2.02 -20.54
CA GLY A 193 -3.01 2.19 -20.79
C GLY A 193 -2.67 3.29 -21.79
N ILE A 194 -3.61 4.20 -22.08
CA ILE A 194 -3.40 5.28 -23.05
C ILE A 194 -2.17 6.12 -22.67
N ASN A 195 -1.33 6.45 -23.63
CA ASN A 195 -0.06 7.16 -23.50
C ASN A 195 1.03 6.42 -22.69
N ALA A 196 0.84 5.13 -22.35
CA ALA A 196 1.90 4.28 -21.83
C ALA A 196 2.41 3.33 -22.93
N ASP A 197 3.70 3.02 -22.86
CA ASP A 197 4.32 2.02 -23.75
C ASP A 197 3.87 0.60 -23.37
N GLU A 198 3.61 -0.26 -24.35
CA GLU A 198 3.15 -1.64 -24.12
C GLU A 198 4.14 -2.45 -23.28
N ALA A 199 5.46 -2.23 -23.49
CA ALA A 199 6.48 -2.89 -22.70
C ALA A 199 6.48 -2.39 -21.24
N TYR A 200 6.14 -1.11 -20.99
CA TYR A 200 5.94 -0.60 -19.65
C TYR A 200 4.71 -1.26 -19.00
N VAL A 201 3.56 -1.25 -19.67
CA VAL A 201 2.31 -1.82 -19.15
C VAL A 201 2.46 -3.29 -18.75
N SER A 202 3.14 -4.08 -19.57
CA SER A 202 3.33 -5.52 -19.31
C SER A 202 4.31 -5.84 -18.18
N ARG A 203 5.20 -4.91 -17.81
CA ARG A 203 6.30 -5.18 -16.85
C ARG A 203 6.16 -4.47 -15.52
N ILE A 204 5.35 -3.41 -15.44
CA ILE A 204 5.27 -2.57 -14.23
C ILE A 204 4.80 -3.35 -13.00
N VAL A 205 3.75 -4.17 -13.10
CA VAL A 205 3.22 -4.94 -11.97
C VAL A 205 4.19 -6.06 -11.54
N PRO A 206 4.78 -6.87 -12.46
CA PRO A 206 5.88 -7.77 -12.11
C PRO A 206 7.06 -7.09 -11.40
N ASN A 207 7.53 -5.96 -11.90
CA ASN A 207 8.63 -5.22 -11.28
C ASN A 207 8.25 -4.66 -9.90
N LEU A 208 7.03 -4.12 -9.75
CA LEU A 208 6.52 -3.65 -8.47
C LEU A 208 6.46 -4.79 -7.45
N SER A 209 5.96 -5.97 -7.86
CA SER A 209 5.90 -7.15 -7.01
C SER A 209 7.27 -7.57 -6.50
N LYS A 210 8.25 -7.63 -7.40
CA LYS A 210 9.64 -8.00 -7.08
C LYS A 210 10.31 -7.01 -6.10
N ILE A 211 10.07 -5.71 -6.28
CA ILE A 211 10.74 -4.66 -5.51
C ILE A 211 10.11 -4.49 -4.12
N SER A 212 8.79 -4.68 -4.01
CA SER A 212 8.04 -4.47 -2.78
C SER A 212 7.91 -5.71 -1.89
N ASP A 213 8.29 -6.88 -2.42
CA ASP A 213 8.07 -8.20 -1.81
C ASP A 213 6.58 -8.48 -1.53
N ILE A 214 5.69 -7.90 -2.35
CA ILE A 214 4.25 -8.17 -2.33
C ILE A 214 3.85 -8.68 -3.70
N GLN A 215 3.24 -9.85 -3.78
CA GLN A 215 2.72 -10.38 -5.03
C GLN A 215 1.47 -9.60 -5.45
N PHE A 216 1.60 -8.82 -6.52
CA PHE A 216 0.50 -8.11 -7.15
C PHE A 216 0.09 -8.79 -8.45
N VAL A 217 -1.16 -8.60 -8.82
CA VAL A 217 -1.76 -9.03 -10.08
C VAL A 217 -2.31 -7.79 -10.79
N GLN A 218 -2.08 -7.69 -12.08
CA GLN A 218 -2.62 -6.59 -12.87
C GLN A 218 -4.12 -6.80 -13.10
N ALA A 219 -4.93 -5.75 -12.89
CA ALA A 219 -6.33 -5.76 -13.24
C ALA A 219 -6.51 -5.92 -14.76
N PHE A 220 -7.57 -6.57 -15.17
CA PHE A 220 -7.88 -6.77 -16.60
C PHE A 220 -8.68 -5.61 -17.20
N ASP A 221 -9.25 -4.74 -16.36
CA ASP A 221 -10.15 -3.63 -16.71
C ASP A 221 -9.80 -2.32 -15.97
#